data_8a47d793ed2c25b4bfb8fcf52fc3fbba
#
_entry.id   8a47d793ed2c25b4bfb8fcf52fc3fbba
#
_cell.length_a   1.000
_cell.length_b   1.000
_cell.length_c   1.000
_cell.angle_alpha   90.00
_cell.angle_beta   90.00
_cell.angle_gamma   90.00
#
_symmetry.space_group_name_H-M   'P 1'
#
loop_
_entity.id
_entity.type
_entity.pdbx_description
1 polymer ?
#
loop_
_entity_poly.entity_id
_entity_poly.type
_entity_poly.pdbx_seq_one_letter_code
_entity_poly.pdbx_strand_id
1 'polypeptide(L)'
;MKNMSCVSTMPEIMPEITDEAIIEALFAQRPYEEKVINSAFLEIPAEYQRKLNIPNVEKMSAEFTELIANPPKVSYRDGHYFVFDGQHTIVTRRAMNGGQDLPIICKVYEGLTEEEEAMLFSRQTGVSTPLTAGAELRAALVGKDPESLAFVKATESTGLQLGLDSYRAPWKIICIRTAFKEYKAYG
;
A
#
# COMPACT_ATOMS: atom_id res chain seq x y z
N MET A 1 -47.38 -38.48 -30.17
CA MET A 1 -47.02 -37.96 -28.85
C MET A 1 -45.50 -37.76 -28.84
N LYS A 2 -45.06 -36.51 -28.98
CA LYS A 2 -43.62 -36.12 -28.97
C LYS A 2 -43.34 -35.53 -27.59
N ASN A 3 -42.48 -36.20 -26.79
CA ASN A 3 -41.97 -35.64 -25.57
C ASN A 3 -40.93 -34.55 -25.89
N MET A 4 -41.27 -33.34 -25.59
CA MET A 4 -40.31 -32.25 -25.52
C MET A 4 -39.71 -32.26 -24.11
N SER A 5 -38.46 -32.71 -23.99
CA SER A 5 -37.67 -32.50 -22.77
C SER A 5 -37.18 -31.07 -22.72
N CYS A 6 -37.68 -30.31 -21.78
CA CYS A 6 -37.21 -28.97 -21.48
C CYS A 6 -35.85 -29.12 -20.74
N VAL A 7 -34.75 -28.87 -21.41
CA VAL A 7 -33.44 -28.74 -20.79
C VAL A 7 -33.38 -27.35 -20.18
N SER A 8 -33.55 -27.25 -18.87
CA SER A 8 -33.32 -26.06 -18.10
C SER A 8 -31.81 -25.81 -18.06
N THR A 9 -31.33 -24.89 -18.89
CA THR A 9 -29.98 -24.33 -18.76
C THR A 9 -29.90 -23.50 -17.47
N MET A 10 -29.17 -24.01 -16.49
CA MET A 10 -28.80 -23.25 -15.30
C MET A 10 -27.99 -22.01 -15.75
N PRO A 11 -28.24 -20.84 -15.20
CA PRO A 11 -27.40 -19.68 -15.49
C PRO A 11 -25.97 -19.99 -15.05
N GLU A 12 -25.03 -19.80 -15.95
CA GLU A 12 -23.60 -19.88 -15.69
C GLU A 12 -23.28 -18.84 -14.60
N ILE A 13 -22.94 -19.32 -13.40
CA ILE A 13 -22.55 -18.44 -12.30
C ILE A 13 -21.22 -17.83 -12.73
N MET A 14 -21.24 -16.57 -13.13
CA MET A 14 -20.02 -15.82 -13.37
C MET A 14 -19.17 -15.87 -12.09
N PRO A 15 -17.88 -16.21 -12.18
CA PRO A 15 -17.01 -16.24 -11.02
C PRO A 15 -17.01 -14.82 -10.39
N GLU A 16 -17.22 -14.79 -9.10
CA GLU A 16 -17.13 -13.55 -8.32
C GLU A 16 -15.70 -13.01 -8.47
N ILE A 17 -15.57 -11.86 -9.14
CA ILE A 17 -14.26 -11.24 -9.36
C ILE A 17 -13.81 -10.72 -7.99
N THR A 18 -12.87 -11.41 -7.37
CA THR A 18 -12.29 -10.98 -6.10
C THR A 18 -11.41 -9.74 -6.31
N ASP A 19 -11.30 -8.90 -5.30
CA ASP A 19 -10.38 -7.74 -5.33
C ASP A 19 -8.95 -8.14 -5.69
N GLU A 20 -8.52 -9.35 -5.30
CA GLU A 20 -7.22 -9.91 -5.68
C GLU A 20 -7.09 -10.13 -7.18
N ALA A 21 -8.11 -10.67 -7.83
CA ALA A 21 -8.11 -10.90 -9.28
C ALA A 21 -8.11 -9.58 -10.06
N ILE A 22 -8.80 -8.54 -9.56
CA ILE A 22 -8.77 -7.20 -10.15
C ILE A 22 -7.37 -6.60 -10.05
N ILE A 23 -6.71 -6.76 -8.91
CA ILE A 23 -5.37 -6.21 -8.67
C ILE A 23 -4.34 -6.97 -9.50
N GLU A 24 -4.41 -8.30 -9.56
CA GLU A 24 -3.53 -9.09 -10.41
C GLU A 24 -3.70 -8.72 -11.90
N ALA A 25 -4.93 -8.50 -12.36
CA ALA A 25 -5.21 -8.03 -13.71
C ALA A 25 -4.69 -6.61 -13.97
N LEU A 26 -4.80 -5.70 -12.99
CA LEU A 26 -4.23 -4.36 -13.08
C LEU A 26 -2.71 -4.40 -13.19
N PHE A 27 -2.04 -5.26 -12.43
CA PHE A 27 -0.59 -5.44 -12.50
C PHE A 27 -0.13 -6.11 -13.79
N ALA A 28 -0.83 -7.14 -14.24
CA ALA A 28 -0.50 -7.84 -15.48
C ALA A 28 -0.64 -6.95 -16.72
N GLN A 29 -1.50 -5.93 -16.66
CA GLN A 29 -1.79 -5.03 -17.79
C GLN A 29 -0.99 -3.73 -17.77
N ARG A 30 -0.27 -3.40 -16.69
CA ARG A 30 0.53 -2.18 -16.60
C ARG A 30 2.01 -2.50 -16.54
N PRO A 31 2.68 -2.53 -17.71
CA PRO A 31 4.13 -2.71 -17.76
C PRO A 31 4.80 -1.55 -17.01
N TYR A 32 5.92 -1.85 -16.37
CA TYR A 32 6.82 -0.83 -15.83
C TYR A 32 7.99 -0.63 -16.79
N GLU A 33 8.57 0.56 -16.72
CA GLU A 33 9.84 0.88 -17.36
C GLU A 33 10.90 1.10 -16.28
N GLU A 34 12.11 0.56 -16.50
CA GLU A 34 13.24 0.88 -15.62
C GLU A 34 13.86 2.21 -16.07
N LYS A 35 13.80 3.21 -15.18
CA LYS A 35 14.37 4.54 -15.41
C LYS A 35 15.36 4.89 -14.31
N VAL A 36 16.42 5.59 -14.68
CA VAL A 36 17.35 6.22 -13.73
C VAL A 36 16.78 7.58 -13.37
N ILE A 37 16.40 7.75 -12.09
CA ILE A 37 15.81 8.98 -11.59
C ILE A 37 16.70 9.52 -10.46
N ASN A 38 17.01 10.83 -10.48
CA ASN A 38 17.69 11.44 -9.34
C ASN A 38 16.76 11.44 -8.13
N SER A 39 17.26 11.03 -6.97
CA SER A 39 16.47 10.90 -5.75
C SER A 39 15.80 12.20 -5.29
N ALA A 40 16.32 13.36 -5.73
CA ALA A 40 15.72 14.66 -5.49
C ALA A 40 14.31 14.81 -6.10
N PHE A 41 14.00 14.02 -7.15
CA PHE A 41 12.69 14.04 -7.81
C PHE A 41 11.74 12.96 -7.34
N LEU A 42 12.18 12.13 -6.37
CA LEU A 42 11.38 11.06 -5.81
C LEU A 42 10.57 11.57 -4.61
N GLU A 43 9.27 11.65 -4.77
CA GLU A 43 8.35 12.12 -3.73
C GLU A 43 7.81 10.93 -2.94
N ILE A 44 7.78 11.06 -1.62
CA ILE A 44 7.28 10.05 -0.71
C ILE A 44 5.99 10.57 -0.09
N PRO A 45 4.80 10.12 -0.56
CA PRO A 45 3.52 10.61 -0.07
C PRO A 45 3.31 10.28 1.41
N ALA A 46 3.17 11.32 2.24
CA ALA A 46 2.95 11.16 3.67
C ALA A 46 1.56 10.62 4.02
N GLU A 47 0.61 10.74 3.09
CA GLU A 47 -0.80 10.39 3.23
C GLU A 47 -1.00 8.90 3.49
N TYR A 48 -0.27 8.04 2.79
CA TYR A 48 -0.38 6.59 2.92
C TYR A 48 0.93 5.90 3.33
N GLN A 49 2.09 6.54 3.14
CA GLN A 49 3.38 5.97 3.52
C GLN A 49 3.56 5.92 5.04
N ARG A 50 4.32 4.93 5.51
CA ARG A 50 4.70 4.85 6.92
C ARG A 50 5.78 5.89 7.25
N LYS A 51 5.83 6.31 8.51
CA LYS A 51 6.94 7.11 9.01
C LYS A 51 8.27 6.35 8.84
N LEU A 52 9.30 7.08 8.45
CA LEU A 52 10.63 6.53 8.30
C LEU A 52 11.16 5.97 9.63
N ASN A 53 11.64 4.74 9.59
CA ASN A 53 12.28 4.09 10.74
C ASN A 53 13.80 4.28 10.63
N ILE A 54 14.34 5.28 11.34
CA ILE A 54 15.79 5.62 11.30
C ILE A 54 16.67 4.46 11.76
N PRO A 55 16.40 3.76 12.88
CA PRO A 55 17.17 2.58 13.26
C PRO A 55 17.22 1.49 12.17
N ASN A 56 16.14 1.34 11.40
CA ASN A 56 16.13 0.41 10.28
C ASN A 56 17.01 0.88 9.12
N VAL A 57 17.05 2.18 8.84
CA VAL A 57 17.96 2.77 7.83
C VAL A 57 19.41 2.57 8.23
N GLU A 58 19.77 2.79 9.49
CA GLU A 58 21.13 2.57 10.02
C GLU A 58 21.56 1.11 9.87
N LYS A 59 20.68 0.18 10.27
CA LYS A 59 20.93 -1.25 10.10
C LYS A 59 21.09 -1.62 8.61
N MET A 60 20.19 -1.15 7.76
CA MET A 60 20.28 -1.39 6.32
C MET A 60 21.57 -0.83 5.72
N SER A 61 22.01 0.36 6.15
CA SER A 61 23.24 0.98 5.66
C SER A 61 24.49 0.18 5.98
N ALA A 62 24.50 -0.49 7.14
CA ALA A 62 25.63 -1.33 7.56
C ALA A 62 25.77 -2.63 6.74
N GLU A 63 24.67 -3.15 6.24
CA GLU A 63 24.62 -4.44 5.53
C GLU A 63 24.21 -4.27 4.05
N PHE A 64 24.11 -3.04 3.57
CA PHE A 64 23.57 -2.74 2.24
C PHE A 64 24.43 -3.29 1.12
N THR A 65 23.80 -3.95 0.18
CA THR A 65 24.40 -4.29 -1.10
C THR A 65 23.40 -4.12 -2.22
N GLU A 66 23.84 -3.50 -3.32
CA GLU A 66 23.03 -3.32 -4.52
C GLU A 66 22.57 -4.66 -5.14
N LEU A 67 23.31 -5.76 -4.90
CA LEU A 67 22.97 -7.08 -5.45
C LEU A 67 21.68 -7.66 -4.90
N ILE A 68 21.28 -7.26 -3.68
CA ILE A 68 20.06 -7.74 -3.03
C ILE A 68 18.99 -6.65 -2.87
N ALA A 69 19.35 -5.40 -3.13
CA ALA A 69 18.42 -4.28 -3.03
C ALA A 69 17.47 -4.24 -4.22
N ASN A 70 16.18 -4.31 -3.94
CA ASN A 70 15.18 -4.16 -4.99
C ASN A 70 15.11 -2.70 -5.48
N PRO A 71 14.92 -2.48 -6.80
CA PRO A 71 14.60 -1.16 -7.32
C PRO A 71 13.32 -0.61 -6.68
N PRO A 72 13.31 0.67 -6.23
CA PRO A 72 12.08 1.32 -5.78
C PRO A 72 11.01 1.30 -6.86
N LYS A 73 9.74 1.14 -6.43
CA LYS A 73 8.58 1.23 -7.32
C LYS A 73 7.98 2.62 -7.22
N VAL A 74 7.78 3.21 -8.36
CA VAL A 74 7.43 4.62 -8.53
C VAL A 74 6.27 4.75 -9.50
N SER A 75 5.29 5.53 -9.14
CA SER A 75 4.22 5.98 -10.02
C SER A 75 4.59 7.31 -10.65
N TYR A 76 4.41 7.43 -11.97
CA TYR A 76 4.55 8.71 -12.66
C TYR A 76 3.17 9.25 -13.01
N ARG A 77 2.79 10.35 -12.37
CA ARG A 77 1.54 11.07 -12.62
C ARG A 77 1.74 12.58 -12.47
N ASP A 78 1.05 13.36 -13.24
CA ASP A 78 1.05 14.83 -13.18
C ASP A 78 2.45 15.49 -13.28
N GLY A 79 3.41 14.79 -13.92
CA GLY A 79 4.79 15.27 -14.04
C GLY A 79 5.70 14.94 -12.86
N HIS A 80 5.21 14.20 -11.87
CA HIS A 80 5.89 13.85 -10.63
C HIS A 80 6.11 12.35 -10.47
N TYR A 81 7.11 11.97 -9.66
CA TYR A 81 7.47 10.58 -9.37
C TYR A 81 7.14 10.25 -7.92
N PHE A 82 6.02 9.56 -7.68
CA PHE A 82 5.55 9.16 -6.35
C PHE A 82 6.01 7.75 -6.00
N VAL A 83 6.77 7.62 -4.91
CA VAL A 83 7.29 6.33 -4.44
C VAL A 83 6.21 5.60 -3.67
N PHE A 84 5.77 4.43 -4.13
CA PHE A 84 4.86 3.59 -3.37
C PHE A 84 5.53 2.34 -2.76
N ASP A 85 6.78 2.03 -3.16
CA ASP A 85 7.61 1.00 -2.53
C ASP A 85 9.10 1.39 -2.56
N GLY A 86 9.84 1.03 -1.51
CA GLY A 86 11.29 1.22 -1.45
C GLY A 86 11.76 2.50 -0.76
N GLN A 87 10.91 3.20 0.02
CA GLN A 87 11.27 4.39 0.79
C GLN A 87 12.58 4.21 1.59
N HIS A 88 12.71 3.12 2.36
CA HIS A 88 13.90 2.88 3.17
C HIS A 88 15.14 2.66 2.30
N THR A 89 15.01 1.99 1.17
CA THR A 89 16.10 1.76 0.21
C THR A 89 16.61 3.08 -0.35
N ILE A 90 15.73 4.02 -0.72
CA ILE A 90 16.11 5.36 -1.21
C ILE A 90 16.88 6.12 -0.13
N VAL A 91 16.34 6.15 1.09
CA VAL A 91 16.97 6.87 2.21
C VAL A 91 18.31 6.25 2.60
N THR A 92 18.41 4.92 2.57
CA THR A 92 19.68 4.22 2.82
C THR A 92 20.73 4.61 1.78
N ARG A 93 20.39 4.58 0.49
CA ARG A 93 21.30 5.00 -0.59
C ARG A 93 21.76 6.45 -0.43
N ARG A 94 20.85 7.37 -0.08
CA ARG A 94 21.22 8.77 0.22
C ARG A 94 22.14 8.85 1.44
N ALA A 95 21.84 8.13 2.52
CA ALA A 95 22.71 8.11 3.71
C ALA A 95 24.13 7.62 3.39
N MET A 96 24.26 6.57 2.58
CA MET A 96 25.55 6.06 2.11
C MET A 96 26.28 7.03 1.17
N ASN A 97 25.53 7.89 0.47
CA ASN A 97 26.07 8.96 -0.37
C ASN A 97 26.32 10.28 0.41
N GLY A 98 26.55 10.19 1.71
CA GLY A 98 26.80 11.38 2.55
C GLY A 98 25.60 12.30 2.72
N GLY A 99 24.38 11.78 2.56
CA GLY A 99 23.12 12.53 2.65
C GLY A 99 22.76 13.30 1.38
N GLN A 100 23.55 13.17 0.33
CA GLN A 100 23.30 13.84 -0.94
C GLN A 100 22.43 13.01 -1.87
N ASP A 101 21.72 13.71 -2.76
CA ASP A 101 20.94 13.07 -3.79
C ASP A 101 21.82 12.35 -4.82
N LEU A 102 21.29 11.26 -5.38
CA LEU A 102 21.99 10.41 -6.32
C LEU A 102 21.02 9.81 -7.35
N PRO A 103 21.52 9.39 -8.52
CA PRO A 103 20.74 8.61 -9.48
C PRO A 103 20.37 7.23 -8.92
N ILE A 104 19.10 6.84 -9.02
CA ILE A 104 18.59 5.55 -8.57
C ILE A 104 17.82 4.89 -9.71
N ILE A 105 18.06 3.61 -9.98
CA ILE A 105 17.25 2.83 -10.88
C ILE A 105 15.92 2.52 -10.20
N CYS A 106 14.81 2.92 -10.83
CA CYS A 106 13.45 2.75 -10.33
C CYS A 106 12.61 2.00 -11.34
N LYS A 107 11.64 1.22 -10.87
CA LYS A 107 10.55 0.68 -11.69
C LYS A 107 9.43 1.69 -11.74
N VAL A 108 9.24 2.31 -12.90
CA VAL A 108 8.26 3.36 -13.11
C VAL A 108 7.00 2.81 -13.74
N TYR A 109 5.87 3.03 -13.08
CA TYR A 109 4.53 2.69 -13.55
C TYR A 109 3.82 3.96 -13.96
N GLU A 110 3.19 3.96 -15.13
CA GLU A 110 2.40 5.09 -15.62
C GLU A 110 0.90 4.83 -15.46
N GLY A 111 0.15 5.90 -15.20
CA GLY A 111 -1.32 5.87 -15.14
C GLY A 111 -1.90 5.23 -13.88
N LEU A 112 -1.13 5.10 -12.79
CA LEU A 112 -1.69 4.79 -11.47
C LEU A 112 -2.36 6.04 -10.89
N THR A 113 -3.47 5.83 -10.16
CA THR A 113 -4.06 6.86 -9.32
C THR A 113 -3.47 6.81 -7.91
N GLU A 114 -3.67 7.86 -7.12
CA GLU A 114 -3.23 7.88 -5.72
C GLU A 114 -3.88 6.76 -4.90
N GLU A 115 -5.16 6.46 -5.16
CA GLU A 115 -5.87 5.37 -4.51
C GLU A 115 -5.24 4.00 -4.84
N GLU A 116 -4.86 3.78 -6.11
CA GLU A 116 -4.17 2.56 -6.53
C GLU A 116 -2.79 2.45 -5.88
N GLU A 117 -2.00 3.54 -5.83
CA GLU A 117 -0.71 3.58 -5.12
C GLU A 117 -0.86 3.19 -3.64
N ALA A 118 -1.86 3.77 -2.94
CA ALA A 118 -2.14 3.48 -1.54
C ALA A 118 -2.55 2.01 -1.33
N MET A 119 -3.38 1.46 -2.22
CA MET A 119 -3.78 0.05 -2.19
C MET A 119 -2.58 -0.87 -2.41
N LEU A 120 -1.71 -0.56 -3.37
CA LEU A 120 -0.50 -1.31 -3.64
C LEU A 120 0.45 -1.30 -2.44
N PHE A 121 0.64 -0.13 -1.83
CA PHE A 121 1.42 0.01 -0.62
C PHE A 121 0.85 -0.81 0.54
N SER A 122 -0.47 -0.81 0.75
CA SER A 122 -1.11 -1.54 1.85
C SER A 122 -0.99 -3.06 1.72
N ARG A 123 -0.98 -3.56 0.49
CA ARG A 123 -0.90 -5.00 0.16
C ARG A 123 0.52 -5.50 -0.09
N GLN A 124 1.50 -4.63 0.02
CA GLN A 124 2.88 -4.99 -0.16
C GLN A 124 3.29 -6.13 0.77
N THR A 125 3.37 -7.33 0.21
CA THR A 125 3.85 -8.53 0.87
C THR A 125 5.29 -8.78 0.43
N GLY A 126 6.23 -8.88 1.34
CA GLY A 126 7.60 -9.18 0.97
C GLY A 126 8.57 -9.08 2.15
N VAL A 127 9.84 -9.07 1.85
CA VAL A 127 10.98 -9.01 2.79
C VAL A 127 11.00 -7.72 3.65
N SER A 128 10.11 -6.77 3.37
CA SER A 128 9.98 -5.54 4.13
C SER A 128 9.32 -5.78 5.50
N THR A 129 9.69 -5.00 6.47
CA THR A 129 9.06 -4.99 7.80
C THR A 129 7.54 -4.84 7.65
N PRO A 130 6.74 -5.74 8.25
CA PRO A 130 5.28 -5.67 8.16
C PRO A 130 4.77 -4.28 8.54
N LEU A 131 3.76 -3.81 7.84
CA LEU A 131 3.10 -2.55 8.18
C LEU A 131 2.48 -2.63 9.58
N THR A 132 2.53 -1.52 10.32
CA THR A 132 1.72 -1.39 11.53
C THR A 132 0.25 -1.31 11.16
N ALA A 133 -0.64 -1.77 12.04
CA ALA A 133 -2.08 -1.68 11.81
C ALA A 133 -2.57 -0.25 11.52
N GLY A 134 -1.92 0.76 12.11
CA GLY A 134 -2.21 2.16 11.82
C GLY A 134 -1.78 2.60 10.42
N ALA A 135 -0.62 2.10 9.94
CA ALA A 135 -0.16 2.38 8.58
C ALA A 135 -1.03 1.66 7.53
N GLU A 136 -1.42 0.40 7.80
CA GLU A 136 -2.36 -0.35 6.94
C GLU A 136 -3.69 0.41 6.79
N LEU A 137 -4.29 0.81 7.93
CA LEU A 137 -5.57 1.53 7.92
C LEU A 137 -5.45 2.88 7.21
N ARG A 138 -4.36 3.64 7.44
CA ARG A 138 -4.16 4.93 6.76
C ARG A 138 -4.12 4.76 5.24
N ALA A 139 -3.38 3.79 4.73
CA ALA A 139 -3.31 3.50 3.31
C ALA A 139 -4.66 3.06 2.74
N ALA A 140 -5.41 2.22 3.48
CA ALA A 140 -6.75 1.80 3.09
C ALA A 140 -7.75 2.97 3.00
N LEU A 141 -7.63 3.96 3.91
CA LEU A 141 -8.46 5.17 3.88
C LEU A 141 -8.17 6.04 2.64
N VAL A 142 -6.89 6.23 2.29
CA VAL A 142 -6.51 6.94 1.05
C VAL A 142 -7.01 6.17 -0.18
N GLY A 143 -6.88 4.83 -0.16
CA GLY A 143 -7.43 3.94 -1.19
C GLY A 143 -8.96 3.84 -1.21
N LYS A 144 -9.66 4.62 -0.37
CA LYS A 144 -11.13 4.67 -0.27
C LYS A 144 -11.77 3.29 -0.01
N ASP A 145 -11.06 2.41 0.71
CA ASP A 145 -11.61 1.11 1.09
C ASP A 145 -12.90 1.26 1.90
N PRO A 146 -14.06 0.74 1.41
CA PRO A 146 -15.36 1.00 2.00
C PRO A 146 -15.49 0.51 3.45
N GLU A 147 -14.86 -0.63 3.76
CA GLU A 147 -14.93 -1.24 5.07
C GLU A 147 -14.12 -0.45 6.09
N SER A 148 -12.94 0.02 5.72
CA SER A 148 -12.11 0.89 6.54
C SER A 148 -12.77 2.24 6.79
N LEU A 149 -13.40 2.83 5.79
CA LEU A 149 -14.17 4.08 5.93
C LEU A 149 -15.35 3.91 6.90
N ALA A 150 -16.10 2.81 6.78
CA ALA A 150 -17.21 2.50 7.67
C ALA A 150 -16.75 2.31 9.13
N PHE A 151 -15.64 1.59 9.33
CA PHE A 151 -15.03 1.40 10.65
C PHE A 151 -14.62 2.73 11.31
N VAL A 152 -13.95 3.61 10.57
CA VAL A 152 -13.56 4.95 11.09
C VAL A 152 -14.80 5.73 11.49
N LYS A 153 -15.80 5.81 10.61
CA LYS A 153 -17.06 6.52 10.88
C LYS A 153 -17.79 5.96 12.11
N ALA A 154 -17.86 4.64 12.24
CA ALA A 154 -18.45 3.99 13.41
C ALA A 154 -17.68 4.34 14.69
N THR A 155 -16.34 4.33 14.66
CA THR A 155 -15.51 4.70 15.81
C THR A 155 -15.73 6.16 16.21
N GLU A 156 -15.71 7.09 15.26
CA GLU A 156 -15.91 8.52 15.51
C GLU A 156 -17.30 8.81 16.10
N SER A 157 -18.33 8.07 15.71
CA SER A 157 -19.69 8.21 16.26
C SER A 157 -19.77 7.90 17.75
N THR A 158 -18.81 7.15 18.30
CA THR A 158 -18.72 6.88 19.76
C THR A 158 -17.95 7.95 20.53
N GLY A 159 -17.41 8.98 19.86
CA GLY A 159 -16.54 9.99 20.46
C GLY A 159 -15.09 9.52 20.65
N LEU A 160 -14.73 8.32 20.17
CA LEU A 160 -13.38 7.79 20.21
C LEU A 160 -12.60 8.16 18.93
N GLN A 161 -11.29 8.19 19.04
CA GLN A 161 -10.38 8.40 17.90
C GLN A 161 -9.47 7.18 17.69
N LEU A 162 -9.05 6.95 16.46
CA LEU A 162 -8.06 5.92 16.15
C LEU A 162 -6.64 6.49 16.28
N GLY A 163 -5.81 5.81 17.06
CA GLY A 163 -4.41 6.18 17.28
C GLY A 163 -3.51 5.54 16.23
N LEU A 164 -3.52 6.07 15.00
CA LEU A 164 -2.79 5.49 13.86
C LEU A 164 -1.26 5.43 14.06
N ASP A 165 -0.70 6.26 14.91
CA ASP A 165 0.73 6.33 15.20
C ASP A 165 1.13 5.59 16.50
N SER A 166 0.27 4.75 17.06
CA SER A 166 0.48 3.99 18.30
C SER A 166 0.75 4.88 19.54
N TYR A 167 0.47 6.17 19.44
CA TYR A 167 0.59 7.09 20.59
C TYR A 167 -0.62 6.96 21.52
N ARG A 168 -0.34 6.63 22.78
CA ARG A 168 -1.38 6.53 23.81
C ARG A 168 -1.86 7.91 24.23
N ALA A 169 -3.16 8.14 24.10
CA ALA A 169 -3.82 9.33 24.61
C ALA A 169 -5.24 8.96 25.09
N PRO A 170 -5.84 9.74 25.99
CA PRO A 170 -7.26 9.58 26.34
C PRO A 170 -8.13 9.56 25.09
N TRP A 171 -9.17 8.74 25.11
CA TRP A 171 -10.13 8.60 24.02
C TRP A 171 -9.58 8.08 22.68
N LYS A 172 -8.36 7.51 22.68
CA LYS A 172 -7.74 6.88 21.48
C LYS A 172 -7.67 5.37 21.59
N ILE A 173 -8.17 4.71 20.56
CA ILE A 173 -7.99 3.27 20.33
C ILE A 173 -6.66 3.07 19.62
N ILE A 174 -5.69 2.40 20.26
CA ILE A 174 -4.38 2.08 19.68
C ILE A 174 -4.28 0.62 19.20
N CYS A 175 -5.15 -0.26 19.70
CA CYS A 175 -5.23 -1.66 19.28
C CYS A 175 -6.09 -1.81 18.00
N ILE A 176 -5.72 -1.09 16.94
CA ILE A 176 -6.52 -0.94 15.71
C ILE A 176 -6.87 -2.28 15.09
N ARG A 177 -5.90 -3.21 14.96
CA ARG A 177 -6.15 -4.52 14.34
C ARG A 177 -7.22 -5.33 15.10
N THR A 178 -7.17 -5.31 16.43
CA THR A 178 -8.19 -5.97 17.25
C THR A 178 -9.53 -5.26 17.13
N ALA A 179 -9.56 -3.94 17.24
CA ALA A 179 -10.79 -3.17 17.13
C ALA A 179 -11.47 -3.34 15.77
N PHE A 180 -10.69 -3.36 14.68
CA PHE A 180 -11.23 -3.59 13.34
C PHE A 180 -11.76 -5.03 13.16
N LYS A 181 -11.07 -6.01 13.73
CA LYS A 181 -11.56 -7.40 13.74
C LYS A 181 -12.89 -7.52 14.47
N GLU A 182 -13.02 -6.91 15.66
CA GLU A 182 -14.26 -6.92 16.43
C GLU A 182 -15.39 -6.16 15.72
N TYR A 183 -15.07 -5.03 15.09
CA TYR A 183 -16.01 -4.31 14.24
C TYR A 183 -16.56 -5.19 13.11
N LYS A 184 -15.70 -5.93 12.40
CA LYS A 184 -16.13 -6.86 11.34
C LYS A 184 -17.02 -8.00 11.87
N ALA A 185 -16.82 -8.41 13.10
CA ALA A 185 -17.57 -9.53 13.68
C ALA A 185 -18.94 -9.11 14.23
N TYR A 186 -19.07 -7.87 14.73
CA TYR A 186 -20.22 -7.45 15.53
C TYR A 186 -20.82 -6.09 15.12
N GLY A 187 -20.14 -5.35 14.25
CA GLY A 187 -20.36 -4.02 13.73
C GLY A 187 -21.40 -3.49 13.25
#